data_f31659584663354375aa86d40d341370
#
_entry.id   f31659584663354375aa86d40d341370
#
_cell.length_a   1.000
_cell.length_b   1.000
_cell.length_c   1.000
_cell.angle_alpha   90.00
_cell.angle_beta   90.00
_cell.angle_gamma   90.00
#
_symmetry.space_group_name_H-M   'P 1'
#
loop_
_entity.id
_entity.type
_entity.pdbx_description
1 polymer ?
#
loop_
_entity_poly.entity_id
_entity_poly.type
_entity_poly.pdbx_seq_one_letter_code
_entity_poly.pdbx_strand_id
1 'polypeptide(L)'
;VVQKFQEVIGLSVVMGGISFVVSMIIAVPLGILAATKQYSRADYVITAVALVGISLPSFFFATLLKLLFSVKLAWFDLYGLVGRDYAQLSSWGQFCDRANHLVLPIVTLVIVSDYIRTARAKGLSEHVVIYKHAFRNTLIPLVTIIGGSLPGLFSGALITETLFSIPGIGYISYQSMVAGDIPFTMFYLSFMAVLTLVSNLLTDIMYAVVDPRVRIS
;
A
#
# COMPACT_ATOMS: atom_id res chain seq x y z
N VAL A 1 -5.50 22.43 -13.52
CA VAL A 1 -5.96 21.34 -12.66
C VAL A 1 -5.45 20.00 -13.19
N VAL A 2 -5.87 19.57 -14.37
CA VAL A 2 -5.50 18.25 -14.95
C VAL A 2 -4.00 18.07 -15.06
N GLN A 3 -3.26 19.05 -15.56
CA GLN A 3 -1.80 18.98 -15.69
C GLN A 3 -1.14 18.77 -14.31
N LYS A 4 -1.49 19.59 -13.31
CA LYS A 4 -0.99 19.46 -11.93
C LYS A 4 -1.28 18.08 -11.34
N PHE A 5 -2.46 17.51 -11.65
CA PHE A 5 -2.83 16.19 -11.23
C PHE A 5 -1.97 15.10 -11.92
N GLN A 6 -1.77 15.20 -13.25
CA GLN A 6 -0.98 14.23 -14.00
C GLN A 6 0.49 14.17 -13.57
N GLU A 7 1.06 15.29 -13.16
CA GLU A 7 2.46 15.39 -12.71
C GLU A 7 2.69 14.61 -11.40
N VAL A 8 1.69 14.54 -10.52
CA VAL A 8 1.87 13.99 -9.16
C VAL A 8 1.26 12.60 -8.97
N ILE A 9 0.21 12.23 -9.73
CA ILE A 9 -0.51 10.98 -9.56
C ILE A 9 0.39 9.76 -9.81
N GLY A 10 1.25 9.82 -10.82
CA GLY A 10 2.11 8.71 -11.22
C GLY A 10 3.04 8.25 -10.09
N LEU A 11 3.58 9.19 -9.33
CA LEU A 11 4.47 8.89 -8.20
C LEU A 11 3.72 8.14 -7.09
N SER A 12 2.56 8.62 -6.69
CA SER A 12 1.74 7.97 -5.64
C SER A 12 1.28 6.57 -6.06
N VAL A 13 0.87 6.41 -7.33
CA VAL A 13 0.48 5.09 -7.87
C VAL A 13 1.66 4.12 -7.89
N VAL A 14 2.85 4.56 -8.26
CA VAL A 14 4.06 3.72 -8.23
C VAL A 14 4.41 3.33 -6.79
N MET A 15 4.44 4.29 -5.87
CA MET A 15 4.71 4.02 -4.45
C MET A 15 3.67 3.06 -3.85
N GLY A 16 2.38 3.37 -4.04
CA GLY A 16 1.28 2.55 -3.56
C GLY A 16 1.29 1.15 -4.19
N GLY A 17 1.50 1.07 -5.50
CA GLY A 17 1.59 -0.18 -6.24
C GLY A 17 2.73 -1.09 -5.77
N ILE A 18 3.94 -0.54 -5.63
CA ILE A 18 5.08 -1.31 -5.10
C ILE A 18 4.80 -1.76 -3.67
N SER A 19 4.30 -0.85 -2.81
CA SER A 19 3.97 -1.18 -1.43
C SER A 19 2.90 -2.28 -1.34
N PHE A 20 1.88 -2.22 -2.19
CA PHE A 20 0.84 -3.23 -2.28
C PHE A 20 1.41 -4.60 -2.68
N VAL A 21 2.21 -4.66 -3.74
CA VAL A 21 2.82 -5.91 -4.20
C VAL A 21 3.74 -6.50 -3.14
N VAL A 22 4.61 -5.69 -2.54
CA VAL A 22 5.51 -6.14 -1.46
C VAL A 22 4.72 -6.63 -0.25
N SER A 23 3.65 -5.91 0.14
CA SER A 23 2.76 -6.33 1.23
C SER A 23 2.13 -7.69 0.94
N MET A 24 1.67 -7.94 -0.28
CA MET A 24 1.08 -9.22 -0.69
C MET A 24 2.11 -10.36 -0.66
N ILE A 25 3.32 -10.11 -1.17
CA ILE A 25 4.42 -11.09 -1.16
C ILE A 25 4.79 -11.51 0.28
N ILE A 26 4.70 -10.59 1.24
CA ILE A 26 4.99 -10.87 2.65
C ILE A 26 3.77 -11.45 3.37
N ALA A 27 2.60 -10.82 3.22
CA ALA A 27 1.40 -11.14 3.99
C ALA A 27 0.83 -12.51 3.65
N VAL A 28 0.80 -12.87 2.36
CA VAL A 28 0.21 -14.15 1.93
C VAL A 28 0.98 -15.36 2.49
N PRO A 29 2.32 -15.47 2.35
CA PRO A 29 3.07 -16.58 2.92
C PRO A 29 3.00 -16.62 4.47
N LEU A 30 3.09 -15.46 5.12
CA LEU A 30 2.98 -15.39 6.59
C LEU A 30 1.58 -15.80 7.05
N GLY A 31 0.53 -15.39 6.35
CA GLY A 31 -0.84 -15.79 6.65
C GLY A 31 -1.05 -17.30 6.48
N ILE A 32 -0.52 -17.89 5.42
CA ILE A 32 -0.56 -19.35 5.19
C ILE A 32 0.20 -20.07 6.31
N LEU A 33 1.39 -19.60 6.67
CA LEU A 33 2.20 -20.19 7.73
C LEU A 33 1.48 -20.14 9.09
N ALA A 34 0.90 -19.00 9.46
CA ALA A 34 0.13 -18.85 10.69
C ALA A 34 -1.11 -19.77 10.71
N ALA A 35 -1.83 -19.86 9.59
CA ALA A 35 -3.03 -20.69 9.47
C ALA A 35 -2.71 -22.18 9.50
N THR A 36 -1.65 -22.63 8.83
CA THR A 36 -1.25 -24.06 8.79
C THR A 36 -0.59 -24.54 10.09
N LYS A 37 0.02 -23.62 10.85
CA LYS A 37 0.66 -23.91 12.14
C LYS A 37 -0.04 -23.20 13.29
N GLN A 38 -1.36 -23.24 13.29
CA GLN A 38 -2.21 -22.61 14.30
C GLN A 38 -1.78 -22.99 15.73
N TYR A 39 -1.77 -22.02 16.64
CA TYR A 39 -1.31 -22.16 18.03
C TYR A 39 0.18 -22.51 18.22
N SER A 40 0.98 -22.52 17.15
CA SER A 40 2.43 -22.68 17.24
C SER A 40 3.13 -21.38 17.63
N ARG A 41 4.43 -21.50 18.00
CA ARG A 41 5.26 -20.31 18.26
C ARG A 41 5.34 -19.38 17.04
N ALA A 42 5.34 -19.93 15.82
CA ALA A 42 5.33 -19.13 14.60
C ALA A 42 4.05 -18.32 14.48
N ASP A 43 2.89 -18.91 14.73
CA ASP A 43 1.61 -18.20 14.71
C ASP A 43 1.57 -17.07 15.75
N TYR A 44 2.00 -17.34 16.99
CA TYR A 44 2.07 -16.29 18.02
C TYR A 44 2.99 -15.14 17.65
N VAL A 45 4.19 -15.42 17.08
CA VAL A 45 5.13 -14.37 16.66
C VAL A 45 4.57 -13.56 15.50
N ILE A 46 4.04 -14.20 14.45
CA ILE A 46 3.42 -13.51 13.31
C ILE A 46 2.27 -12.62 13.79
N THR A 47 1.46 -13.13 14.72
CA THR A 47 0.38 -12.37 15.33
C THR A 47 0.87 -11.16 16.09
N ALA A 48 1.84 -11.36 16.98
CA ALA A 48 2.35 -10.27 17.79
C ALA A 48 2.96 -9.16 16.91
N VAL A 49 3.74 -9.53 15.89
CA VAL A 49 4.31 -8.58 14.93
C VAL A 49 3.20 -7.82 14.18
N ALA A 50 2.17 -8.53 13.70
CA ALA A 50 1.05 -7.90 13.02
C ALA A 50 0.28 -6.93 13.95
N LEU A 51 0.04 -7.31 15.20
CA LEU A 51 -0.64 -6.46 16.19
C LEU A 51 0.18 -5.21 16.53
N VAL A 52 1.50 -5.34 16.70
CA VAL A 52 2.39 -4.20 16.92
C VAL A 52 2.34 -3.24 15.71
N GLY A 53 2.42 -3.78 14.48
CA GLY A 53 2.34 -2.96 13.26
C GLY A 53 1.05 -2.15 13.14
N ILE A 54 -0.09 -2.74 13.52
CA ILE A 54 -1.40 -2.07 13.48
C ILE A 54 -1.58 -1.06 14.63
N SER A 55 -1.00 -1.37 15.79
CA SER A 55 -1.17 -0.54 16.99
C SER A 55 -0.36 0.77 16.94
N LEU A 56 0.70 0.80 16.14
CA LEU A 56 1.53 1.99 16.02
C LEU A 56 0.96 2.96 14.96
N PRO A 57 0.82 4.25 15.30
CA PRO A 57 0.47 5.25 14.30
C PRO A 57 1.51 5.30 13.16
N SER A 58 1.04 5.44 11.93
CA SER A 58 1.91 5.45 10.73
C SER A 58 3.01 6.51 10.80
N PHE A 59 2.67 7.71 11.27
CA PHE A 59 3.63 8.80 11.41
C PHE A 59 4.73 8.48 12.44
N PHE A 60 4.37 7.80 13.53
CA PHE A 60 5.34 7.41 14.56
C PHE A 60 6.33 6.40 14.00
N PHE A 61 5.82 5.37 13.31
CA PHE A 61 6.65 4.36 12.68
C PHE A 61 7.57 4.94 11.59
N ALA A 62 7.04 5.80 10.71
CA ALA A 62 7.83 6.52 9.72
C ALA A 62 8.95 7.35 10.35
N THR A 63 8.65 8.05 11.45
CA THR A 63 9.64 8.86 12.17
C THR A 63 10.73 8.00 12.80
N LEU A 64 10.40 6.84 13.37
CA LEU A 64 11.39 5.89 13.89
C LEU A 64 12.31 5.35 12.80
N LEU A 65 11.75 4.99 11.63
CA LEU A 65 12.56 4.55 10.48
C LEU A 65 13.51 5.66 10.02
N LYS A 66 13.04 6.89 9.89
CA LYS A 66 13.88 8.05 9.54
C LYS A 66 14.99 8.27 10.57
N LEU A 67 14.65 8.26 11.86
CA LEU A 67 15.64 8.46 12.92
C LEU A 67 16.72 7.39 12.88
N LEU A 68 16.35 6.13 12.69
CA LEU A 68 17.31 5.02 12.68
C LEU A 68 18.12 4.99 11.39
N PHE A 69 17.47 4.95 10.25
CA PHE A 69 18.12 4.65 8.98
C PHE A 69 18.66 5.88 8.24
N SER A 70 18.02 7.06 8.41
CA SER A 70 18.52 8.28 7.75
C SER A 70 19.42 9.10 8.67
N VAL A 71 19.10 9.22 9.98
CA VAL A 71 19.85 10.09 10.87
C VAL A 71 21.02 9.33 11.54
N LYS A 72 20.75 8.15 12.16
CA LYS A 72 21.80 7.41 12.90
C LYS A 72 22.71 6.60 12.00
N LEU A 73 22.14 5.87 11.03
CA LEU A 73 22.89 4.98 10.16
C LEU A 73 23.33 5.66 8.84
N ALA A 74 22.65 6.75 8.45
CA ALA A 74 22.90 7.48 7.20
C ALA A 74 22.88 6.57 5.95
N TRP A 75 21.98 5.56 5.94
CA TRP A 75 21.81 4.65 4.82
C TRP A 75 20.91 5.20 3.73
N PHE A 76 19.90 6.00 4.13
CA PHE A 76 18.88 6.57 3.23
C PHE A 76 18.77 8.07 3.44
N ASP A 77 18.36 8.77 2.39
CA ASP A 77 18.12 10.20 2.46
C ASP A 77 16.92 10.53 3.36
N LEU A 78 16.98 11.71 3.98
CA LEU A 78 16.01 12.13 4.98
C LEU A 78 14.73 12.69 4.38
N TYR A 79 14.84 13.36 3.23
CA TYR A 79 13.75 14.09 2.58
C TYR A 79 13.89 14.11 1.06
N GLY A 80 12.76 14.28 0.38
CA GLY A 80 12.70 14.51 -1.05
C GLY A 80 12.64 13.25 -1.87
N LEU A 81 12.60 13.43 -3.19
CA LEU A 81 12.49 12.37 -4.18
C LEU A 81 13.84 12.07 -4.84
N VAL A 82 14.76 13.03 -4.80
CA VAL A 82 16.06 12.96 -5.45
C VAL A 82 17.13 13.68 -4.63
N GLY A 83 18.37 13.21 -4.74
CA GLY A 83 19.52 13.80 -4.11
C GLY A 83 19.99 15.10 -4.79
N ARG A 84 20.91 15.82 -4.14
CA ARG A 84 21.40 17.12 -4.62
C ARG A 84 22.12 17.02 -5.97
N ASP A 85 22.85 15.93 -6.20
CA ASP A 85 23.65 15.71 -7.38
C ASP A 85 22.94 14.90 -8.48
N TYR A 86 21.62 14.71 -8.32
CA TYR A 86 20.79 13.88 -9.21
C TYR A 86 20.97 14.21 -10.70
N ALA A 87 21.00 15.50 -11.05
CA ALA A 87 21.13 15.93 -12.44
C ALA A 87 22.49 15.56 -13.09
N GLN A 88 23.51 15.29 -12.27
CA GLN A 88 24.86 14.94 -12.72
C GLN A 88 25.05 13.43 -12.84
N LEU A 89 24.11 12.63 -12.31
CA LEU A 89 24.18 11.18 -12.33
C LEU A 89 23.84 10.62 -13.73
N SER A 90 24.45 9.49 -14.06
CA SER A 90 24.03 8.68 -15.19
C SER A 90 22.58 8.21 -15.02
N SER A 91 21.91 7.74 -16.09
CA SER A 91 20.54 7.25 -16.01
C SER A 91 20.36 6.13 -14.97
N TRP A 92 21.34 5.25 -14.84
CA TRP A 92 21.35 4.22 -13.79
C TRP A 92 21.53 4.81 -12.38
N GLY A 93 22.41 5.79 -12.24
CA GLY A 93 22.60 6.52 -10.99
C GLY A 93 21.31 7.26 -10.55
N GLN A 94 20.64 7.90 -11.49
CA GLN A 94 19.34 8.54 -11.25
C GLN A 94 18.25 7.57 -10.80
N PHE A 95 18.22 6.37 -11.38
CA PHE A 95 17.30 5.32 -10.93
C PHE A 95 17.62 4.86 -9.51
N CYS A 96 18.90 4.59 -9.20
CA CYS A 96 19.33 4.17 -7.87
C CYS A 96 19.07 5.25 -6.81
N ASP A 97 19.30 6.53 -7.14
CA ASP A 97 19.05 7.67 -6.26
C ASP A 97 17.56 7.77 -5.91
N ARG A 98 16.67 7.72 -6.91
CA ARG A 98 15.23 7.69 -6.66
C ARG A 98 14.78 6.48 -5.86
N ALA A 99 15.32 5.31 -6.17
CA ALA A 99 15.00 4.09 -5.44
C ALA A 99 15.39 4.22 -3.97
N ASN A 100 16.58 4.78 -3.67
CA ASN A 100 17.04 5.04 -2.30
C ASN A 100 16.06 5.92 -1.52
N HIS A 101 15.59 7.02 -2.12
CA HIS A 101 14.61 7.94 -1.50
C HIS A 101 13.24 7.29 -1.26
N LEU A 102 12.86 6.28 -2.05
CA LEU A 102 11.57 5.62 -1.95
C LEU A 102 11.55 4.41 -1.00
N VAL A 103 12.70 3.87 -0.58
CA VAL A 103 12.76 2.68 0.29
C VAL A 103 12.00 2.89 1.59
N LEU A 104 12.31 3.92 2.37
CA LEU A 104 11.69 4.15 3.68
C LEU A 104 10.19 4.48 3.56
N PRO A 105 9.74 5.33 2.64
CA PRO A 105 8.32 5.53 2.36
C PRO A 105 7.58 4.22 2.05
N ILE A 106 8.13 3.39 1.15
CA ILE A 106 7.54 2.11 0.76
C ILE A 106 7.48 1.16 1.97
N VAL A 107 8.56 1.02 2.72
CA VAL A 107 8.60 0.19 3.94
C VAL A 107 7.56 0.65 4.96
N THR A 108 7.39 1.97 5.14
CA THR A 108 6.35 2.53 6.01
C THR A 108 4.97 2.08 5.55
N LEU A 109 4.66 2.21 4.26
CA LEU A 109 3.36 1.82 3.69
C LEU A 109 3.12 0.32 3.81
N VAL A 110 4.15 -0.51 3.60
CA VAL A 110 4.07 -1.97 3.74
C VAL A 110 3.69 -2.38 5.16
N ILE A 111 4.35 -1.81 6.16
CA ILE A 111 4.16 -2.22 7.56
C ILE A 111 2.81 -1.73 8.11
N VAL A 112 2.38 -0.55 7.70
CA VAL A 112 1.11 0.04 8.15
C VAL A 112 -0.11 -0.50 7.37
N SER A 113 0.12 -1.28 6.31
CA SER A 113 -0.97 -1.78 5.48
C SER A 113 -1.80 -2.87 6.19
N ASP A 114 -3.13 -2.75 6.09
CA ASP A 114 -4.09 -3.74 6.64
C ASP A 114 -4.00 -5.14 5.97
N TYR A 115 -3.16 -5.30 4.94
CA TYR A 115 -3.04 -6.56 4.19
C TYR A 115 -2.44 -7.68 5.05
N ILE A 116 -1.52 -7.37 5.96
CA ILE A 116 -0.98 -8.34 6.92
C ILE A 116 -2.09 -8.87 7.85
N ARG A 117 -3.05 -8.01 8.22
CA ARG A 117 -4.21 -8.36 9.03
C ARG A 117 -5.17 -9.31 8.30
N THR A 118 -5.38 -9.10 7.01
CA THR A 118 -6.42 -9.82 6.25
C THR A 118 -5.98 -11.23 5.85
N ALA A 119 -4.69 -11.45 5.57
CA ALA A 119 -4.16 -12.79 5.30
C ALA A 119 -4.40 -13.77 6.46
N ARG A 120 -4.53 -13.24 7.69
CA ARG A 120 -4.74 -14.01 8.91
C ARG A 120 -6.19 -14.40 9.20
N ALA A 121 -7.17 -13.62 8.76
CA ALA A 121 -8.58 -13.86 9.06
C ALA A 121 -9.16 -15.14 8.45
N LYS A 122 -8.34 -15.95 7.74
CA LYS A 122 -8.76 -17.09 6.94
C LYS A 122 -8.02 -18.35 7.32
N GLY A 123 -8.50 -18.97 8.39
CA GLY A 123 -8.07 -20.31 8.81
C GLY A 123 -8.17 -21.32 7.67
N LEU A 124 -7.03 -21.88 7.26
CA LEU A 124 -6.90 -22.95 6.31
C LEU A 124 -6.25 -24.14 7.00
N SER A 125 -6.92 -25.28 7.04
CA SER A 125 -6.35 -26.54 7.51
C SER A 125 -6.33 -27.60 6.40
N GLU A 126 -5.23 -28.38 6.36
CA GLU A 126 -4.94 -29.61 5.64
C GLU A 126 -4.56 -29.57 4.14
N HIS A 127 -3.38 -30.17 3.88
CA HIS A 127 -2.55 -30.06 2.68
C HIS A 127 -3.17 -30.47 1.32
N VAL A 128 -4.19 -31.29 1.25
CA VAL A 128 -4.74 -31.79 -0.05
C VAL A 128 -6.09 -31.16 -0.40
N VAL A 129 -6.88 -30.83 0.61
CA VAL A 129 -8.15 -30.09 0.44
C VAL A 129 -7.87 -28.62 0.13
N ILE A 130 -6.73 -28.10 0.56
CA ILE A 130 -6.31 -26.71 0.48
C ILE A 130 -6.11 -26.25 -0.98
N TYR A 131 -5.43 -27.03 -1.82
CA TYR A 131 -5.04 -26.56 -3.15
C TYR A 131 -6.17 -26.56 -4.20
N LYS A 132 -7.22 -27.35 -4.04
CA LYS A 132 -8.27 -27.47 -5.05
C LYS A 132 -9.64 -26.87 -4.63
N HIS A 133 -10.00 -26.96 -3.35
CA HIS A 133 -11.29 -26.47 -2.87
C HIS A 133 -11.16 -25.24 -1.95
N ALA A 134 -10.17 -25.21 -1.06
CA ALA A 134 -9.98 -24.08 -0.15
C ALA A 134 -9.43 -22.85 -0.86
N PHE A 135 -8.53 -23.00 -1.85
CA PHE A 135 -7.99 -21.89 -2.64
C PHE A 135 -9.11 -21.07 -3.31
N ARG A 136 -10.11 -21.76 -3.88
CA ARG A 136 -11.27 -21.08 -4.50
C ARG A 136 -12.09 -20.29 -3.49
N ASN A 137 -12.29 -20.80 -2.28
CA ASN A 137 -13.02 -20.10 -1.21
C ASN A 137 -12.21 -18.93 -0.62
N THR A 138 -10.88 -18.97 -0.71
CA THR A 138 -10.01 -17.85 -0.29
C THR A 138 -9.85 -16.77 -1.34
N LEU A 139 -10.21 -17.03 -2.59
CA LEU A 139 -10.18 -16.03 -3.65
C LEU A 139 -11.20 -14.91 -3.41
N ILE A 140 -12.41 -15.20 -2.88
CA ILE A 140 -13.43 -14.19 -2.65
C ILE A 140 -12.90 -13.04 -1.76
N PRO A 141 -12.39 -13.32 -0.54
CA PRO A 141 -11.82 -12.28 0.29
C PRO A 141 -10.54 -11.64 -0.30
N LEU A 142 -9.75 -12.38 -1.09
CA LEU A 142 -8.59 -11.80 -1.78
C LEU A 142 -9.03 -10.77 -2.84
N VAL A 143 -10.08 -11.09 -3.59
CA VAL A 143 -10.74 -10.18 -4.53
C VAL A 143 -11.26 -8.94 -3.81
N THR A 144 -11.88 -9.09 -2.63
CA THR A 144 -12.35 -7.96 -1.81
C THR A 144 -11.20 -7.00 -1.47
N ILE A 145 -10.06 -7.56 -1.07
CA ILE A 145 -8.89 -6.76 -0.68
C ILE A 145 -8.31 -6.06 -1.91
N ILE A 146 -8.08 -6.79 -2.99
CA ILE A 146 -7.47 -6.26 -4.22
C ILE A 146 -8.38 -5.17 -4.80
N GLY A 147 -9.66 -5.45 -4.93
CA GLY A 147 -10.62 -4.49 -5.44
C GLY A 147 -10.75 -3.26 -4.57
N GLY A 148 -10.92 -3.43 -3.26
CA GLY A 148 -11.02 -2.32 -2.31
C GLY A 148 -9.75 -1.49 -2.16
N SER A 149 -8.57 -2.00 -2.57
CA SER A 149 -7.31 -1.26 -2.49
C SER A 149 -7.07 -0.31 -3.66
N LEU A 150 -7.76 -0.46 -4.79
CA LEU A 150 -7.58 0.40 -5.96
C LEU A 150 -7.73 1.91 -5.65
N PRO A 151 -8.80 2.37 -4.99
CA PRO A 151 -8.89 3.78 -4.62
C PRO A 151 -7.72 4.24 -3.74
N GLY A 152 -7.26 3.39 -2.82
CA GLY A 152 -6.12 3.67 -1.95
C GLY A 152 -4.81 3.91 -2.70
N LEU A 153 -4.56 3.20 -3.81
CA LEU A 153 -3.37 3.40 -4.65
C LEU A 153 -3.35 4.80 -5.28
N PHE A 154 -4.51 5.34 -5.61
CA PHE A 154 -4.66 6.64 -6.27
C PHE A 154 -4.94 7.79 -5.30
N SER A 155 -5.36 7.52 -4.06
CA SER A 155 -5.58 8.57 -3.07
C SER A 155 -4.29 9.21 -2.56
N GLY A 156 -3.18 8.51 -2.74
CA GLY A 156 -1.91 8.87 -2.15
C GLY A 156 -1.82 8.54 -0.65
N ALA A 157 -0.64 8.67 -0.13
CA ALA A 157 -0.33 8.39 1.27
C ALA A 157 0.05 9.68 1.99
N LEU A 158 -0.92 10.55 2.24
CA LEU A 158 -0.72 11.91 2.78
C LEU A 158 0.32 11.99 3.89
N ILE A 159 0.19 11.15 4.91
CA ILE A 159 1.10 11.19 6.08
C ILE A 159 2.52 10.81 5.66
N THR A 160 2.68 9.74 4.90
CA THR A 160 3.99 9.28 4.42
C THR A 160 4.60 10.30 3.47
N GLU A 161 3.83 10.78 2.48
CA GLU A 161 4.28 11.78 1.52
C GLU A 161 4.72 13.08 2.22
N THR A 162 3.97 13.53 3.23
CA THR A 162 4.31 14.73 4.03
C THR A 162 5.59 14.51 4.82
N LEU A 163 5.72 13.40 5.54
CA LEU A 163 6.88 13.12 6.39
C LEU A 163 8.18 12.97 5.60
N PHE A 164 8.11 12.39 4.42
CA PHE A 164 9.27 12.19 3.55
C PHE A 164 9.44 13.32 2.52
N SER A 165 8.58 14.36 2.55
CA SER A 165 8.57 15.48 1.60
C SER A 165 8.51 15.03 0.13
N ILE A 166 7.65 14.06 -0.14
CA ILE A 166 7.41 13.51 -1.47
C ILE A 166 6.21 14.22 -2.08
N PRO A 167 6.33 14.82 -3.29
CA PRO A 167 5.23 15.54 -3.94
C PRO A 167 4.23 14.57 -4.59
N GLY A 168 3.61 13.71 -3.78
CA GLY A 168 2.57 12.80 -4.23
C GLY A 168 1.17 13.43 -4.20
N ILE A 169 0.17 12.69 -4.71
CA ILE A 169 -1.19 13.21 -4.88
C ILE A 169 -1.88 13.52 -3.54
N GLY A 170 -1.62 12.74 -2.49
CA GLY A 170 -2.18 12.97 -1.16
C GLY A 170 -1.68 14.28 -0.57
N TYR A 171 -0.35 14.50 -0.60
CA TYR A 171 0.27 15.74 -0.14
C TYR A 171 -0.21 16.97 -0.92
N ILE A 172 -0.19 16.90 -2.24
CA ILE A 172 -0.61 18.02 -3.11
C ILE A 172 -2.10 18.30 -2.97
N SER A 173 -2.95 17.28 -2.83
CA SER A 173 -4.39 17.46 -2.60
C SER A 173 -4.67 18.16 -1.28
N TYR A 174 -3.98 17.77 -0.23
CA TYR A 174 -4.08 18.43 1.07
C TYR A 174 -3.62 19.88 1.02
N GLN A 175 -2.47 20.15 0.40
CA GLN A 175 -1.97 21.53 0.23
C GLN A 175 -2.94 22.39 -0.58
N SER A 176 -3.53 21.85 -1.64
CA SER A 176 -4.53 22.55 -2.44
C SER A 176 -5.79 22.86 -1.64
N MET A 177 -6.22 21.93 -0.79
CA MET A 177 -7.38 22.13 0.09
C MET A 177 -7.11 23.25 1.11
N VAL A 178 -5.94 23.22 1.77
CA VAL A 178 -5.55 24.26 2.75
C VAL A 178 -5.37 25.61 2.09
N ALA A 179 -4.86 25.67 0.86
CA ALA A 179 -4.68 26.89 0.07
C ALA A 179 -5.99 27.44 -0.52
N GLY A 180 -7.12 26.72 -0.38
CA GLY A 180 -8.40 27.14 -0.97
C GLY A 180 -8.47 26.98 -2.50
N ASP A 181 -7.65 26.10 -3.10
CA ASP A 181 -7.72 25.73 -4.52
C ASP A 181 -8.95 24.84 -4.75
N ILE A 182 -10.13 25.47 -4.76
CA ILE A 182 -11.42 24.78 -4.92
C ILE A 182 -11.46 23.98 -6.24
N PRO A 183 -11.01 24.50 -7.39
CA PRO A 183 -11.06 23.75 -8.65
C PRO A 183 -10.25 22.44 -8.58
N PHE A 184 -9.06 22.43 -7.99
CA PHE A 184 -8.27 21.21 -7.84
C PHE A 184 -8.90 20.25 -6.85
N THR A 185 -9.38 20.76 -5.72
CA THR A 185 -10.01 19.96 -4.66
C THR A 185 -11.26 19.26 -5.20
N MET A 186 -12.14 19.96 -5.90
CA MET A 186 -13.36 19.39 -6.50
C MET A 186 -13.02 18.35 -7.57
N PHE A 187 -12.03 18.62 -8.42
CA PHE A 187 -11.57 17.65 -9.41
C PHE A 187 -11.06 16.36 -8.75
N TYR A 188 -10.20 16.49 -7.74
CA TYR A 188 -9.66 15.35 -7.00
C TYR A 188 -10.74 14.52 -6.32
N LEU A 189 -11.68 15.15 -5.62
CA LEU A 189 -12.80 14.47 -4.95
C LEU A 189 -13.71 13.76 -5.95
N SER A 190 -14.01 14.39 -7.09
CA SER A 190 -14.80 13.78 -8.16
C SER A 190 -14.08 12.59 -8.79
N PHE A 191 -12.79 12.71 -9.04
CA PHE A 191 -11.95 11.61 -9.53
C PHE A 191 -11.98 10.42 -8.56
N MET A 192 -11.80 10.66 -7.26
CA MET A 192 -11.82 9.62 -6.23
C MET A 192 -13.20 8.95 -6.12
N ALA A 193 -14.30 9.70 -6.25
CA ALA A 193 -15.65 9.16 -6.24
C ALA A 193 -15.87 8.21 -7.44
N VAL A 194 -15.53 8.65 -8.64
CA VAL A 194 -15.62 7.81 -9.85
C VAL A 194 -14.75 6.57 -9.75
N LEU A 195 -13.51 6.72 -9.27
CA LEU A 195 -12.58 5.60 -9.09
C LEU A 195 -13.12 4.57 -8.09
N THR A 196 -13.73 5.02 -7.00
CA THR A 196 -14.36 4.14 -6.00
C THR A 196 -15.52 3.35 -6.61
N LEU A 197 -16.39 3.99 -7.41
CA LEU A 197 -17.47 3.31 -8.11
C LEU A 197 -16.94 2.26 -9.10
N VAL A 198 -15.93 2.62 -9.89
CA VAL A 198 -15.26 1.67 -10.82
C VAL A 198 -14.63 0.51 -10.07
N SER A 199 -13.96 0.78 -8.96
CA SER A 199 -13.35 -0.24 -8.11
C SER A 199 -14.37 -1.23 -7.56
N ASN A 200 -15.51 -0.75 -7.06
CA ASN A 200 -16.59 -1.59 -6.57
C ASN A 200 -17.17 -2.45 -7.70
N LEU A 201 -17.41 -1.86 -8.86
CA LEU A 201 -17.89 -2.60 -10.04
C LEU A 201 -16.92 -3.70 -10.47
N LEU A 202 -15.61 -3.40 -10.51
CA LEU A 202 -14.58 -4.41 -10.82
C LEU A 202 -14.56 -5.52 -9.77
N THR A 203 -14.72 -5.19 -8.51
CA THR A 203 -14.81 -6.16 -7.42
C THR A 203 -16.01 -7.10 -7.60
N ASP A 204 -17.18 -6.57 -7.94
CA ASP A 204 -18.39 -7.34 -8.18
C ASP A 204 -18.24 -8.28 -9.38
N ILE A 205 -17.63 -7.79 -10.47
CA ILE A 205 -17.30 -8.61 -11.65
C ILE A 205 -16.33 -9.73 -11.26
N MET A 206 -15.29 -9.42 -10.47
CA MET A 206 -14.33 -10.43 -10.01
C MET A 206 -15.00 -11.48 -9.11
N TYR A 207 -15.98 -11.11 -8.27
CA TYR A 207 -16.77 -12.07 -7.50
C TYR A 207 -17.53 -13.04 -8.41
N ALA A 208 -18.19 -12.52 -9.44
CA ALA A 208 -18.93 -13.37 -10.38
C ALA A 208 -18.02 -14.35 -11.15
N VAL A 209 -16.76 -13.95 -11.42
CA VAL A 209 -15.76 -14.82 -12.06
C VAL A 209 -15.24 -15.91 -11.11
N VAL A 210 -15.00 -15.54 -9.85
CA VAL A 210 -14.42 -16.45 -8.84
C VAL A 210 -15.47 -17.41 -8.28
N ASP A 211 -16.68 -16.94 -8.05
CA ASP A 211 -17.81 -17.76 -7.57
C ASP A 211 -19.03 -17.65 -8.52
N PRO A 212 -19.21 -18.59 -9.43
CA PRO A 212 -20.35 -18.60 -10.36
C PRO A 212 -21.73 -18.73 -9.69
N ARG A 213 -21.76 -18.93 -8.37
CA ARG A 213 -23.02 -18.95 -7.60
C ARG A 213 -23.51 -17.52 -7.25
N VAL A 214 -22.61 -16.54 -7.32
CA VAL A 214 -22.94 -15.13 -7.15
C VAL A 214 -23.57 -14.66 -8.47
N ARG A 215 -24.89 -14.55 -8.50
CA ARG A 215 -25.60 -13.93 -9.63
C ARG A 215 -25.64 -12.42 -9.40
N ILE A 216 -25.15 -11.67 -10.36
CA ILE A 216 -25.35 -10.22 -10.41
C ILE A 216 -26.84 -10.02 -10.69
N SER A 217 -27.60 -9.60 -9.69
CA SER A 217 -29.03 -9.23 -9.80
C SER A 217 -29.16 -7.73 -9.96
#